data_331677560dab5c8f0892e03e43f7fb7f
#
_entry.id   331677560dab5c8f0892e03e43f7fb7f
#
_cell.length_a   1.000
_cell.length_b   1.000
_cell.length_c   1.000
_cell.angle_alpha   90.00
_cell.angle_beta   90.00
_cell.angle_gamma   90.00
#
_symmetry.space_group_name_H-M   'P 1'
#
loop_
_entity.id
_entity.type
_entity.pdbx_description
1 polymer ?
#
loop_
_entity_poly.entity_id
_entity_poly.type
_entity_poly.pdbx_seq_one_letter_code
_entity_poly.pdbx_strand_id
1 'polypeptide(L)'
;MQTQHTKFVECGTDEAGRGCLAGPVTAAAVILPPSYSHALLTDSKKLTAKQRTELRKEIEQVAIAFGIAHVLPERIDEINILNASIEAMHLAIQKLNPPPEYILVDGNRFTPYLDIPHKCMIKGDARFLNIAAASVLAKTERDDFMKKLHSKSPDYGWDTNKGYPTKKHRKGIQSVGVSQWHRKSFTLLPTQTQFDF
;
A
#
# COMPACT_ATOMS: atom_id res chain seq x y z
N MET A 1 18.97 5.44 8.09
CA MET A 1 18.24 5.81 6.86
C MET A 1 18.35 7.30 6.63
N GLN A 2 18.22 7.76 5.39
CA GLN A 2 18.20 9.19 5.07
C GLN A 2 16.80 9.74 5.28
N THR A 3 16.67 10.94 5.84
CA THR A 3 15.37 11.59 6.00
C THR A 3 14.92 12.18 4.67
N GLN A 4 15.85 12.79 3.91
CA GLN A 4 15.58 13.44 2.63
C GLN A 4 16.67 13.09 1.60
N HIS A 5 16.30 13.14 0.34
CA HIS A 5 17.19 13.02 -0.82
C HIS A 5 17.58 14.40 -1.38
N THR A 6 16.72 15.39 -1.23
CA THR A 6 16.87 16.75 -1.74
C THR A 6 16.75 17.78 -0.63
N LYS A 7 16.91 19.06 -0.96
CA LYS A 7 16.68 20.21 -0.04
C LYS A 7 15.25 20.74 -0.12
N PHE A 8 14.44 20.20 -1.02
CA PHE A 8 13.06 20.62 -1.23
C PHE A 8 12.11 20.01 -0.17
N VAL A 9 10.89 20.52 -0.11
CA VAL A 9 9.81 19.87 0.62
C VAL A 9 9.49 18.54 -0.08
N GLU A 10 10.01 17.46 0.48
CA GLU A 10 10.03 16.15 -0.16
C GLU A 10 9.04 15.20 0.49
N CYS A 11 8.16 14.58 -0.31
CA CYS A 11 7.34 13.47 0.16
C CYS A 11 7.93 12.12 -0.29
N GLY A 12 7.71 11.08 0.54
CA GLY A 12 7.87 9.70 0.13
C GLY A 12 6.52 9.05 -0.08
N THR A 13 6.39 8.18 -1.08
CA THR A 13 5.16 7.42 -1.34
C THR A 13 5.45 5.93 -1.56
N ASP A 14 4.55 5.08 -1.06
CA ASP A 14 4.58 3.62 -1.19
C ASP A 14 3.16 3.06 -1.21
N GLU A 15 2.98 1.83 -1.68
CA GLU A 15 1.70 1.14 -1.77
C GLU A 15 1.69 -0.22 -1.05
N ALA A 16 0.50 -0.63 -0.63
CA ALA A 16 0.23 -1.95 -0.07
C ALA A 16 -0.90 -2.67 -0.80
N GLY A 17 -0.76 -3.99 -0.97
CA GLY A 17 -1.83 -4.83 -1.47
C GLY A 17 -1.81 -5.11 -2.95
N ARG A 18 -0.73 -4.89 -3.69
CA ARG A 18 -0.65 -5.20 -5.14
C ARG A 18 -0.95 -6.65 -5.49
N GLY A 19 -0.34 -7.60 -4.78
CA GLY A 19 -0.49 -9.04 -5.06
C GLY A 19 -1.72 -9.72 -4.42
N CYS A 20 -2.67 -8.95 -3.92
CA CYS A 20 -3.88 -9.48 -3.27
C CYS A 20 -4.96 -9.81 -4.28
N LEU A 21 -5.72 -10.90 -4.04
CA LEU A 21 -6.89 -11.29 -4.84
C LEU A 21 -8.12 -10.45 -4.52
N ALA A 22 -8.15 -9.81 -3.33
CA ALA A 22 -9.30 -9.03 -2.86
C ALA A 22 -8.86 -7.76 -2.13
N GLY A 23 -9.76 -6.79 -2.09
CA GLY A 23 -9.59 -5.50 -1.44
C GLY A 23 -8.81 -4.49 -2.30
N PRO A 24 -8.71 -3.26 -1.80
CA PRO A 24 -8.07 -2.17 -2.53
C PRO A 24 -6.56 -2.36 -2.66
N VAL A 25 -5.94 -1.66 -3.61
CA VAL A 25 -4.58 -1.19 -3.45
C VAL A 25 -4.65 0.12 -2.67
N THR A 26 -3.77 0.25 -1.68
CA THR A 26 -3.74 1.42 -0.78
C THR A 26 -2.36 2.04 -0.87
N ALA A 27 -2.30 3.34 -1.15
CA ALA A 27 -1.05 4.08 -1.09
C ALA A 27 -1.10 5.14 0.00
N ALA A 28 0.09 5.52 0.47
CA ALA A 28 0.27 6.66 1.33
C ALA A 28 1.39 7.56 0.79
N ALA A 29 1.32 8.83 1.15
CA ALA A 29 2.37 9.81 0.93
C ALA A 29 2.64 10.55 2.24
N VAL A 30 3.92 10.77 2.58
CA VAL A 30 4.33 11.37 3.86
C VAL A 30 5.44 12.37 3.64
N ILE A 31 5.32 13.52 4.33
CA ILE A 31 6.38 14.52 4.49
C ILE A 31 6.78 14.51 5.97
N LEU A 32 7.98 14.05 6.29
CA LEU A 32 8.54 14.10 7.64
C LEU A 32 9.39 15.36 7.84
N PRO A 33 9.53 15.86 9.08
CA PRO A 33 10.50 16.91 9.39
C PRO A 33 11.92 16.48 9.00
N PRO A 34 12.77 17.36 8.43
CA PRO A 34 14.13 17.01 8.03
C PRO A 34 15.00 16.47 9.17
N SER A 35 14.72 16.89 10.40
CA SER A 35 15.43 16.44 11.62
C SER A 35 14.89 15.13 12.19
N TYR A 36 13.81 14.57 11.63
CA TYR A 36 13.23 13.33 12.14
C TYR A 36 14.14 12.13 11.93
N SER A 37 14.29 11.32 12.97
CA SER A 37 14.98 10.04 12.90
C SER A 37 14.28 9.03 13.80
N HIS A 38 14.24 7.78 13.39
CA HIS A 38 13.64 6.72 14.18
C HIS A 38 14.35 5.39 13.93
N ALA A 39 14.80 4.73 15.01
CA ALA A 39 15.61 3.51 14.91
C ALA A 39 14.88 2.30 14.30
N LEU A 40 13.57 2.19 14.54
CA LEU A 40 12.75 1.07 14.06
C LEU A 40 12.04 1.35 12.74
N LEU A 41 11.97 2.59 12.28
CA LEU A 41 11.30 2.91 11.02
C LEU A 41 12.14 2.40 9.84
N THR A 42 11.72 1.30 9.26
CA THR A 42 12.36 0.59 8.16
C THR A 42 11.29 -0.12 7.32
N ASP A 43 11.68 -1.00 6.40
CA ASP A 43 10.77 -1.85 5.63
C ASP A 43 9.64 -2.43 6.52
N SER A 44 8.41 -2.01 6.25
CA SER A 44 7.22 -2.37 7.04
C SER A 44 6.99 -3.89 7.15
N LYS A 45 7.56 -4.69 6.23
CA LYS A 45 7.47 -6.15 6.21
C LYS A 45 8.32 -6.80 7.31
N LYS A 46 9.36 -6.10 7.79
CA LYS A 46 10.23 -6.57 8.88
C LYS A 46 9.66 -6.27 10.26
N LEU A 47 8.65 -5.42 10.35
CA LEU A 47 8.02 -5.00 11.59
C LEU A 47 6.88 -5.96 11.98
N THR A 48 6.71 -6.18 13.28
CA THR A 48 5.52 -6.85 13.80
C THR A 48 4.28 -5.97 13.64
N ALA A 49 3.08 -6.54 13.69
CA ALA A 49 1.84 -5.78 13.61
C ALA A 49 1.73 -4.72 14.72
N LYS A 50 2.19 -5.05 15.95
CA LYS A 50 2.22 -4.12 17.09
C LYS A 50 3.14 -2.93 16.80
N GLN A 51 4.37 -3.19 16.35
CA GLN A 51 5.32 -2.13 16.00
C GLN A 51 4.78 -1.21 14.90
N ARG A 52 4.14 -1.77 13.85
CA ARG A 52 3.52 -0.96 12.80
C ARG A 52 2.40 -0.06 13.34
N THR A 53 1.59 -0.57 14.26
CA THR A 53 0.50 0.22 14.87
C THR A 53 1.05 1.36 15.74
N GLU A 54 2.12 1.11 16.47
CA GLU A 54 2.81 2.13 17.28
C GLU A 54 3.45 3.20 16.39
N LEU A 55 4.20 2.78 15.36
CA LEU A 55 4.80 3.67 14.38
C LEU A 55 3.77 4.49 13.59
N ARG A 56 2.62 3.90 13.25
CA ARG A 56 1.53 4.65 12.60
C ARG A 56 1.12 5.86 13.44
N LYS A 57 0.87 5.65 14.72
CA LYS A 57 0.46 6.74 15.64
C LYS A 57 1.52 7.82 15.72
N GLU A 58 2.79 7.42 15.82
CA GLU A 58 3.90 8.37 15.87
C GLU A 58 4.02 9.16 14.56
N ILE A 59 3.98 8.47 13.39
CA ILE A 59 4.05 9.12 12.07
C ILE A 59 2.92 10.13 11.91
N GLU A 60 1.68 9.76 12.27
CA GLU A 60 0.51 10.64 12.19
C GLU A 60 0.64 11.89 13.09
N GLN A 61 1.41 11.81 14.18
CA GLN A 61 1.67 12.93 15.09
C GLN A 61 2.83 13.83 14.64
N VAL A 62 3.88 13.26 14.08
CA VAL A 62 5.13 14.00 13.78
C VAL A 62 5.22 14.46 12.33
N ALA A 63 4.50 13.84 11.41
CA ALA A 63 4.53 14.21 9.99
C ALA A 63 4.07 15.67 9.78
N ILE A 64 4.79 16.39 8.94
CA ILE A 64 4.37 17.72 8.46
C ILE A 64 3.06 17.60 7.68
N ALA A 65 2.98 16.57 6.83
CA ALA A 65 1.76 16.21 6.11
C ALA A 65 1.77 14.71 5.79
N PHE A 66 0.59 14.11 5.74
CA PHE A 66 0.40 12.77 5.21
C PHE A 66 -0.96 12.65 4.50
N GLY A 67 -1.01 11.74 3.53
CA GLY A 67 -2.23 11.39 2.83
C GLY A 67 -2.29 9.89 2.58
N ILE A 68 -3.49 9.32 2.65
CA ILE A 68 -3.73 7.89 2.37
C ILE A 68 -4.91 7.79 1.39
N ALA A 69 -4.78 6.91 0.40
CA ALA A 69 -5.81 6.70 -0.60
C ALA A 69 -5.96 5.22 -0.96
N HIS A 70 -7.17 4.87 -1.38
CA HIS A 70 -7.53 3.54 -1.85
C HIS A 70 -8.01 3.60 -3.29
N VAL A 71 -7.57 2.64 -4.10
CA VAL A 71 -8.20 2.34 -5.39
C VAL A 71 -8.85 0.96 -5.27
N LEU A 72 -10.16 0.91 -5.51
CA LEU A 72 -11.00 -0.26 -5.27
C LEU A 72 -10.84 -1.33 -6.38
N PRO A 73 -11.27 -2.59 -6.13
CA PRO A 73 -11.15 -3.69 -7.07
C PRO A 73 -11.71 -3.41 -8.46
N GLU A 74 -12.87 -2.78 -8.55
CA GLU A 74 -13.49 -2.43 -9.82
C GLU A 74 -12.55 -1.57 -10.69
N ARG A 75 -11.99 -0.51 -10.11
CA ARG A 75 -11.03 0.33 -10.81
C ARG A 75 -9.71 -0.39 -11.14
N ILE A 76 -9.25 -1.30 -10.25
CA ILE A 76 -8.08 -2.14 -10.52
C ILE A 76 -8.31 -3.01 -11.75
N ASP A 77 -9.51 -3.59 -11.89
CA ASP A 77 -9.87 -4.44 -13.02
C ASP A 77 -9.95 -3.66 -14.34
N GLU A 78 -10.33 -2.38 -14.29
CA GLU A 78 -10.38 -1.49 -15.45
C GLU A 78 -8.99 -1.08 -15.97
N ILE A 79 -8.09 -0.65 -15.08
CA ILE A 79 -6.85 0.02 -15.47
C ILE A 79 -5.58 -0.80 -15.19
N ASN A 80 -5.72 -2.00 -14.67
CA ASN A 80 -4.72 -2.92 -14.13
C ASN A 80 -4.06 -2.43 -12.83
N ILE A 81 -3.38 -3.36 -12.15
CA ILE A 81 -2.79 -3.10 -10.80
C ILE A 81 -1.62 -2.11 -10.81
N LEU A 82 -0.86 -2.02 -11.90
CA LEU A 82 0.24 -1.06 -11.99
C LEU A 82 -0.31 0.37 -12.02
N ASN A 83 -1.23 0.64 -12.93
CA ASN A 83 -1.86 1.95 -13.07
C ASN A 83 -2.68 2.32 -11.83
N ALA A 84 -3.39 1.35 -11.24
CA ALA A 84 -4.13 1.56 -9.99
C ALA A 84 -3.22 1.89 -8.79
N SER A 85 -2.02 1.29 -8.72
CA SER A 85 -1.03 1.65 -7.69
C SER A 85 -0.55 3.09 -7.85
N ILE A 86 -0.26 3.51 -9.08
CA ILE A 86 0.17 4.88 -9.38
C ILE A 86 -0.97 5.87 -9.11
N GLU A 87 -2.21 5.55 -9.52
CA GLU A 87 -3.39 6.36 -9.23
C GLU A 87 -3.59 6.53 -7.71
N ALA A 88 -3.43 5.46 -6.92
CA ALA A 88 -3.50 5.52 -5.47
C ALA A 88 -2.41 6.44 -4.87
N MET A 89 -1.18 6.39 -5.40
CA MET A 89 -0.11 7.29 -4.99
C MET A 89 -0.43 8.74 -5.32
N HIS A 90 -0.92 9.03 -6.52
CA HIS A 90 -1.35 10.38 -6.92
C HIS A 90 -2.44 10.93 -5.99
N LEU A 91 -3.46 10.11 -5.70
CA LEU A 91 -4.54 10.48 -4.77
C LEU A 91 -4.05 10.70 -3.33
N ALA A 92 -3.03 9.96 -2.90
CA ALA A 92 -2.40 10.16 -1.59
C ALA A 92 -1.59 11.47 -1.56
N ILE A 93 -0.80 11.75 -2.60
CA ILE A 93 -0.01 12.99 -2.74
C ILE A 93 -0.93 14.21 -2.80
N GLN A 94 -2.06 14.13 -3.50
CA GLN A 94 -3.04 15.21 -3.60
C GLN A 94 -3.58 15.69 -2.23
N LYS A 95 -3.56 14.82 -1.22
CA LYS A 95 -4.02 15.13 0.14
C LYS A 95 -2.99 15.86 1.00
N LEU A 96 -1.76 16.02 0.52
CA LEU A 96 -0.70 16.66 1.30
C LEU A 96 -0.92 18.19 1.37
N ASN A 97 -0.80 18.72 2.58
CA ASN A 97 -0.79 20.17 2.82
C ASN A 97 0.27 20.47 3.89
N PRO A 98 1.39 21.13 3.56
CA PRO A 98 1.72 21.72 2.25
C PRO A 98 1.93 20.67 1.15
N PRO A 99 1.77 21.06 -0.13
CA PRO A 99 2.10 20.18 -1.25
C PRO A 99 3.62 19.94 -1.33
N PRO A 100 4.06 18.78 -1.86
CA PRO A 100 5.49 18.52 -2.02
C PRO A 100 6.06 19.28 -3.21
N GLU A 101 7.37 19.60 -3.13
CA GLU A 101 8.19 20.14 -4.23
C GLU A 101 8.99 19.03 -4.93
N TYR A 102 9.10 17.86 -4.30
CA TYR A 102 9.78 16.68 -4.82
C TYR A 102 9.13 15.40 -4.32
N ILE A 103 9.08 14.36 -5.16
CA ILE A 103 8.44 13.08 -4.83
C ILE A 103 9.47 11.95 -4.89
N LEU A 104 9.66 11.22 -3.79
CA LEU A 104 10.35 9.94 -3.75
C LEU A 104 9.32 8.80 -3.81
N VAL A 105 9.49 7.89 -4.75
CA VAL A 105 8.56 6.79 -4.98
C VAL A 105 9.26 5.47 -4.68
N ASP A 106 8.65 4.58 -3.88
CA ASP A 106 9.14 3.21 -3.81
C ASP A 106 8.91 2.48 -5.14
N GLY A 107 9.91 1.70 -5.57
CA GLY A 107 9.84 0.92 -6.81
C GLY A 107 10.59 1.54 -7.97
N ASN A 108 10.18 1.19 -9.20
CA ASN A 108 10.88 1.55 -10.44
C ASN A 108 9.96 2.11 -11.53
N ARG A 109 8.68 2.33 -11.23
CA ARG A 109 7.69 2.86 -12.18
C ARG A 109 6.78 3.85 -11.51
N PHE A 110 6.64 5.02 -12.11
CA PHE A 110 5.74 6.08 -11.70
C PHE A 110 5.39 6.94 -12.91
N THR A 111 4.17 7.41 -13.01
CA THR A 111 3.76 8.42 -13.99
C THR A 111 3.95 9.79 -13.34
N PRO A 112 4.50 10.80 -14.01
CA PRO A 112 4.64 12.14 -13.47
C PRO A 112 3.34 12.64 -12.85
N TYR A 113 3.45 13.29 -11.68
CA TYR A 113 2.35 13.94 -10.99
C TYR A 113 2.49 15.45 -11.12
N LEU A 114 1.64 16.07 -11.93
CA LEU A 114 1.78 17.48 -12.30
C LEU A 114 3.22 17.76 -12.81
N ASP A 115 3.72 18.95 -12.56
CA ASP A 115 5.10 19.37 -12.91
C ASP A 115 6.08 19.13 -11.74
N ILE A 116 5.72 18.29 -10.76
CA ILE A 116 6.57 18.01 -9.61
C ILE A 116 7.63 16.96 -9.99
N PRO A 117 8.93 17.27 -9.85
CA PRO A 117 9.99 16.32 -10.13
C PRO A 117 9.92 15.13 -9.17
N HIS A 118 10.21 13.94 -9.70
CA HIS A 118 10.16 12.71 -8.91
C HIS A 118 11.36 11.80 -9.18
N LYS A 119 11.59 10.86 -8.27
CA LYS A 119 12.59 9.80 -8.43
C LYS A 119 12.08 8.48 -7.86
N CYS A 120 12.11 7.45 -8.70
CA CYS A 120 11.85 6.08 -8.27
C CYS A 120 13.07 5.51 -7.54
N MET A 121 12.85 4.87 -6.40
CA MET A 121 13.88 4.31 -5.51
C MET A 121 13.59 2.83 -5.27
N ILE A 122 14.35 1.95 -5.89
CA ILE A 122 14.25 0.50 -5.62
C ILE A 122 14.61 0.24 -4.16
N LYS A 123 13.70 -0.42 -3.43
CA LYS A 123 13.78 -0.64 -1.97
C LYS A 123 13.95 0.68 -1.22
N GLY A 124 13.19 1.69 -1.62
CA GLY A 124 13.23 3.02 -1.03
C GLY A 124 12.81 3.01 0.44
N ASP A 125 11.87 2.15 0.80
CA ASP A 125 11.40 1.88 2.16
C ASP A 125 12.50 1.44 3.15
N ALA A 126 13.59 0.88 2.66
CA ALA A 126 14.78 0.54 3.44
C ALA A 126 15.85 1.64 3.47
N ARG A 127 15.67 2.73 2.72
CA ARG A 127 16.69 3.77 2.49
C ARG A 127 16.26 5.16 2.92
N PHE A 128 14.99 5.51 2.75
CA PHE A 128 14.44 6.84 2.97
C PHE A 128 13.29 6.79 3.97
N LEU A 129 13.35 7.63 5.01
CA LEU A 129 12.35 7.65 6.09
C LEU A 129 10.96 8.06 5.60
N ASN A 130 10.85 9.01 4.66
CA ASN A 130 9.57 9.41 4.07
C ASN A 130 8.86 8.23 3.39
N ILE A 131 9.61 7.41 2.62
CA ILE A 131 9.07 6.21 1.97
C ILE A 131 8.70 5.14 3.00
N ALA A 132 9.57 4.89 3.99
CA ALA A 132 9.30 3.93 5.05
C ALA A 132 8.06 4.30 5.87
N ALA A 133 7.86 5.58 6.17
CA ALA A 133 6.66 6.07 6.83
C ALA A 133 5.40 5.84 5.97
N ALA A 134 5.48 6.14 4.67
CA ALA A 134 4.40 5.86 3.73
C ALA A 134 4.07 4.36 3.68
N SER A 135 5.08 3.49 3.64
CA SER A 135 4.92 2.02 3.68
C SER A 135 4.14 1.57 4.93
N VAL A 136 4.50 2.09 6.12
CA VAL A 136 3.80 1.78 7.37
C VAL A 136 2.35 2.25 7.32
N LEU A 137 2.08 3.48 6.88
CA LEU A 137 0.72 4.02 6.78
C LEU A 137 -0.13 3.24 5.79
N ALA A 138 0.37 3.01 4.57
CA ALA A 138 -0.34 2.26 3.54
C ALA A 138 -0.69 0.84 4.01
N LYS A 139 0.29 0.15 4.65
CA LYS A 139 0.12 -1.22 5.14
C LYS A 139 -0.88 -1.31 6.28
N THR A 140 -0.78 -0.44 7.27
CA THR A 140 -1.67 -0.48 8.44
C THR A 140 -3.10 -0.10 8.07
N GLU A 141 -3.30 0.94 7.28
CA GLU A 141 -4.62 1.36 6.81
C GLU A 141 -5.30 0.26 5.99
N ARG A 142 -4.55 -0.36 5.07
CA ARG A 142 -5.09 -1.46 4.28
C ARG A 142 -5.43 -2.69 5.14
N ASP A 143 -4.59 -3.03 6.11
CA ASP A 143 -4.85 -4.16 7.00
C ASP A 143 -6.13 -3.95 7.83
N ASP A 144 -6.40 -2.71 8.27
CA ASP A 144 -7.62 -2.36 9.00
C ASP A 144 -8.86 -2.34 8.08
N PHE A 145 -8.70 -1.89 6.84
CA PHE A 145 -9.75 -2.00 5.82
C PHE A 145 -10.15 -3.48 5.61
N MET A 146 -9.17 -4.38 5.47
CA MET A 146 -9.43 -5.81 5.27
C MET A 146 -10.05 -6.48 6.50
N LYS A 147 -9.73 -6.05 7.72
CA LYS A 147 -10.42 -6.51 8.95
C LYS A 147 -11.88 -6.09 8.97
N LYS A 148 -12.19 -4.85 8.58
CA LYS A 148 -13.57 -4.36 8.45
C LYS A 148 -14.36 -5.14 7.40
N LEU A 149 -13.73 -5.53 6.28
CA LEU A 149 -14.37 -6.40 5.29
C LEU A 149 -14.60 -7.82 5.82
N HIS A 150 -13.65 -8.36 6.59
CA HIS A 150 -13.78 -9.69 7.19
C HIS A 150 -15.01 -9.78 8.10
N SER A 151 -15.31 -8.74 8.89
CA SER A 151 -16.50 -8.76 9.76
C SER A 151 -17.83 -8.89 9.00
N LYS A 152 -17.85 -8.53 7.70
CA LYS A 152 -19.01 -8.65 6.81
C LYS A 152 -18.99 -9.94 5.96
N SER A 153 -17.81 -10.54 5.77
CA SER A 153 -17.61 -11.70 4.90
C SER A 153 -16.48 -12.59 5.48
N PRO A 154 -16.77 -13.34 6.57
CA PRO A 154 -15.75 -14.07 7.32
C PRO A 154 -15.19 -15.29 6.58
N ASP A 155 -15.93 -15.82 5.60
CA ASP A 155 -15.57 -17.06 4.89
C ASP A 155 -14.24 -16.99 4.15
N TYR A 156 -13.83 -15.79 3.72
CA TYR A 156 -12.57 -15.59 2.99
C TYR A 156 -11.33 -15.48 3.90
N GLY A 157 -11.50 -15.32 5.21
CA GLY A 157 -10.41 -15.22 6.18
C GLY A 157 -9.54 -13.96 6.05
N TRP A 158 -10.14 -12.84 5.63
CA TRP A 158 -9.42 -11.58 5.38
C TRP A 158 -8.87 -10.91 6.64
N ASP A 159 -9.32 -11.31 7.82
CA ASP A 159 -8.75 -10.90 9.11
C ASP A 159 -7.28 -11.32 9.27
N THR A 160 -6.92 -12.46 8.69
CA THR A 160 -5.57 -13.01 8.74
C THR A 160 -4.81 -12.84 7.44
N ASN A 161 -5.40 -13.28 6.31
CA ASN A 161 -4.71 -13.28 5.02
C ASN A 161 -4.71 -11.92 4.29
N LYS A 162 -5.44 -10.91 4.77
CA LYS A 162 -5.51 -9.56 4.18
C LYS A 162 -5.79 -9.53 2.67
N GLY A 163 -6.47 -10.54 2.15
CA GLY A 163 -6.77 -10.69 0.72
C GLY A 163 -5.69 -11.36 -0.12
N TYR A 164 -4.57 -11.77 0.47
CA TYR A 164 -3.53 -12.52 -0.25
C TYR A 164 -4.01 -13.91 -0.67
N PRO A 165 -3.39 -14.53 -1.73
CA PRO A 165 -3.82 -15.80 -2.34
C PRO A 165 -3.46 -17.04 -1.49
N THR A 166 -3.86 -17.05 -0.21
CA THR A 166 -3.66 -18.19 0.70
C THR A 166 -4.61 -19.33 0.39
N LYS A 167 -4.27 -20.54 0.84
CA LYS A 167 -5.17 -21.72 0.75
C LYS A 167 -6.55 -21.44 1.37
N LYS A 168 -6.59 -20.78 2.55
CA LYS A 168 -7.84 -20.39 3.22
C LYS A 168 -8.68 -19.45 2.36
N HIS A 169 -8.07 -18.42 1.75
CA HIS A 169 -8.77 -17.47 0.89
C HIS A 169 -9.37 -18.16 -0.33
N ARG A 170 -8.56 -18.98 -1.06
CA ARG A 170 -9.03 -19.73 -2.22
C ARG A 170 -10.13 -20.73 -1.87
N LYS A 171 -10.03 -21.40 -0.71
CA LYS A 171 -11.10 -22.29 -0.21
C LYS A 171 -12.39 -21.50 0.04
N GLY A 172 -12.32 -20.31 0.61
CA GLY A 172 -13.47 -19.41 0.77
C GLY A 172 -14.11 -19.09 -0.58
N ILE A 173 -13.30 -18.72 -1.60
CA ILE A 173 -13.80 -18.45 -2.95
C ILE A 173 -14.49 -19.69 -3.55
N GLN A 174 -13.93 -20.89 -3.35
CA GLN A 174 -14.55 -22.15 -3.81
C GLN A 174 -15.88 -22.44 -3.13
N SER A 175 -16.01 -22.13 -1.83
CA SER A 175 -17.18 -22.48 -1.01
C SER A 175 -18.33 -21.50 -1.18
N VAL A 176 -18.07 -20.19 -1.22
CA VAL A 176 -19.12 -19.15 -1.23
C VAL A 176 -19.08 -18.24 -2.46
N GLY A 177 -18.19 -18.53 -3.42
CA GLY A 177 -18.08 -17.77 -4.67
C GLY A 177 -17.22 -16.52 -4.55
N VAL A 178 -17.27 -15.69 -5.57
CA VAL A 178 -16.53 -14.44 -5.71
C VAL A 178 -17.41 -13.28 -5.20
N SER A 179 -16.87 -12.44 -4.32
CA SER A 179 -17.55 -11.22 -3.87
C SER A 179 -17.18 -10.01 -4.74
N GLN A 180 -17.89 -8.89 -4.55
CA GLN A 180 -17.57 -7.60 -5.16
C GLN A 180 -16.17 -7.06 -4.80
N TRP A 181 -15.57 -7.56 -3.72
CA TRP A 181 -14.24 -7.15 -3.27
C TRP A 181 -13.09 -7.92 -3.92
N HIS A 182 -13.38 -8.95 -4.73
CA HIS A 182 -12.35 -9.67 -5.47
C HIS A 182 -12.00 -8.94 -6.78
N ARG A 183 -10.73 -9.02 -7.14
CA ARG A 183 -10.20 -8.48 -8.40
C ARG A 183 -10.40 -9.53 -9.48
N LYS A 184 -11.42 -9.35 -10.30
CA LYS A 184 -11.85 -10.32 -11.30
C LYS A 184 -10.82 -10.52 -12.43
N SER A 185 -9.99 -9.53 -12.69
CA SER A 185 -8.86 -9.61 -13.63
C SER A 185 -7.69 -10.48 -13.14
N PHE A 186 -7.71 -10.89 -11.87
CA PHE A 186 -6.65 -11.74 -11.28
C PHE A 186 -7.05 -13.21 -11.35
N THR A 187 -6.03 -14.12 -11.39
CA THR A 187 -6.25 -15.57 -11.28
C THR A 187 -6.69 -15.94 -9.87
N LEU A 188 -7.99 -15.93 -9.63
CA LEU A 188 -8.59 -16.18 -8.33
C LEU A 188 -8.41 -17.64 -7.88
N LEU A 189 -8.66 -18.59 -8.79
CA LEU A 189 -8.45 -20.01 -8.57
C LEU A 189 -7.44 -20.54 -9.59
N PRO A 190 -6.47 -21.39 -9.21
CA PRO A 190 -5.61 -22.04 -10.18
C PRO A 190 -6.47 -22.95 -11.07
N THR A 191 -6.24 -22.90 -12.37
CA THR A 191 -6.82 -23.86 -13.32
C THR A 191 -6.30 -25.23 -12.93
N GLN A 192 -7.17 -26.17 -12.56
CA GLN A 192 -6.77 -27.59 -12.45
C GLN A 192 -6.41 -28.04 -13.85
N THR A 193 -5.13 -28.23 -14.13
CA THR A 193 -4.68 -29.10 -15.21
C THR A 193 -5.07 -30.51 -14.80
N GLN A 194 -6.17 -31.04 -15.35
CA GLN A 194 -6.42 -32.49 -15.33
C GLN A 194 -5.28 -33.12 -16.12
N PHE A 195 -4.40 -33.81 -15.44
CA PHE A 195 -3.59 -34.84 -16.05
C PHE A 195 -4.52 -36.06 -16.18
N ASP A 196 -5.08 -36.28 -17.35
CA ASP A 196 -5.67 -37.55 -17.73
C ASP A 196 -4.49 -38.54 -17.90
N PHE A 197 -4.39 -39.49 -16.96
CA PHE A 197 -3.53 -40.66 -17.09
C PHE A 197 -4.31 -41.81 -17.77
#